data_5f70458a91672dddd3f19a5c4e26a095
#
_entry.id   5f70458a91672dddd3f19a5c4e26a095
#
_cell.length_a   1.000
_cell.length_b   1.000
_cell.length_c   1.000
_cell.angle_alpha   90.00
_cell.angle_beta   90.00
_cell.angle_gamma   90.00
#
_symmetry.space_group_name_H-M   'P 1'
#
loop_
_entity.id
_entity.type
_entity.pdbx_description
1 polymer ?
#
loop_
_entity_poly.entity_id
_entity_poly.type
_entity_poly.pdbx_seq_one_letter_code
_entity_poly.pdbx_strand_id
1 'polypeptide(L)' 'MAKFKVGDRVKILPGVATPFVGSEGIIDELQPHDGGIPTMDRFIVKFERREKRSFYSVELAHVNKSK' A
#
# COMPACT_ATOMS: atom_id res chain seq x y z
N MET A 1 -12.27 2.77 -9.38
CA MET A 1 -10.88 2.99 -9.79
C MET A 1 -9.95 2.86 -8.58
N ALA A 2 -8.90 2.11 -8.71
CA ALA A 2 -7.98 1.92 -7.61
C ALA A 2 -7.18 3.19 -7.37
N LYS A 3 -6.97 3.51 -6.11
CA LYS A 3 -6.20 4.68 -5.72
C LYS A 3 -4.72 4.52 -6.00
N PHE A 4 -4.24 3.29 -5.92
CA PHE A 4 -2.84 2.95 -6.16
C PHE A 4 -2.76 1.87 -7.22
N LYS A 5 -1.59 1.70 -7.79
CA LYS A 5 -1.38 0.65 -8.79
C LYS A 5 -0.03 0.01 -8.59
N VAL A 6 0.15 -1.15 -9.19
CA VAL A 6 1.40 -1.89 -9.12
C VAL A 6 2.53 -0.99 -9.61
N GLY A 7 3.61 -0.99 -8.85
CA GLY A 7 4.77 -0.16 -9.16
C GLY A 7 4.79 1.17 -8.42
N ASP A 8 3.67 1.57 -7.84
CA ASP A 8 3.63 2.82 -7.06
C ASP A 8 4.45 2.68 -5.80
N ARG A 9 5.17 3.75 -5.46
CA ARG A 9 5.88 3.80 -4.19
C ARG A 9 4.95 4.42 -3.16
N VAL A 10 4.84 3.75 -2.03
CA VAL A 10 3.92 4.17 -0.97
C VAL A 10 4.61 4.14 0.37
N LYS A 11 4.02 4.85 1.32
CA LYS A 11 4.49 4.94 2.69
C LYS A 11 3.36 4.51 3.61
N ILE A 12 3.70 3.78 4.65
CA ILE A 12 2.71 3.33 5.63
C ILE A 12 2.42 4.47 6.58
N LEU A 13 1.15 4.84 6.69
CA LEU A 13 0.74 5.99 7.48
C LEU A 13 0.84 5.69 8.97
N PRO A 14 1.05 6.73 9.82
CA PRO A 14 1.03 6.53 11.27
C PRO A 14 -0.37 6.10 11.71
N GLY A 15 -0.41 5.38 12.81
CA GLY A 15 -1.68 4.89 13.32
C GLY A 15 -2.04 3.50 12.86
N VAL A 16 -1.34 2.97 11.87
CA VAL A 16 -1.54 1.60 11.42
C VAL A 16 -0.82 0.66 12.39
N ALA A 17 -1.50 -0.39 12.81
CA ALA A 17 -0.95 -1.33 13.80
C ALA A 17 0.01 -2.31 13.11
N THR A 18 1.21 -1.84 12.82
CA THR A 18 2.20 -2.64 12.12
C THR A 18 3.59 -2.10 12.46
N PRO A 19 4.61 -2.96 12.48
CA PRO A 19 5.99 -2.47 12.66
C PRO A 19 6.52 -1.70 11.45
N PHE A 20 5.77 -1.66 10.35
CA PHE A 20 6.22 -0.99 9.14
C PHE A 20 5.79 0.46 9.05
N VAL A 21 5.18 1.01 10.10
CA VAL A 21 4.76 2.42 10.10
C VAL A 21 5.96 3.29 9.77
N GLY A 22 5.76 4.22 8.82
CA GLY A 22 6.81 5.12 8.38
C GLY A 22 7.72 4.54 7.31
N SER A 23 7.61 3.25 7.04
CA SER A 23 8.42 2.61 6.01
C SER A 23 7.82 2.85 4.63
N GLU A 24 8.68 2.81 3.62
CA GLU A 24 8.25 2.93 2.23
C GLU A 24 8.42 1.59 1.55
N GLY A 25 7.56 1.35 0.59
CA GLY A 25 7.64 0.14 -0.22
C GLY A 25 6.99 0.36 -1.56
N ILE A 26 6.95 -0.69 -2.34
CA ILE A 26 6.40 -0.66 -3.70
C ILE A 26 5.19 -1.57 -3.75
N ILE A 27 4.12 -1.10 -4.37
CA ILE A 27 2.96 -1.95 -4.58
C ILE A 27 3.36 -3.08 -5.50
N ASP A 28 3.25 -4.31 -5.01
CA ASP A 28 3.65 -5.49 -5.76
C ASP A 28 2.46 -6.16 -6.43
N GLU A 29 1.29 -6.04 -5.80
CA GLU A 29 0.10 -6.73 -6.30
C GLU A 29 -1.14 -6.02 -5.77
N LEU A 30 -2.21 -6.07 -6.53
CA LEU A 30 -3.52 -5.59 -6.11
C LEU A 30 -4.42 -6.77 -5.86
N GLN A 31 -5.21 -6.69 -4.78
CA GLN A 31 -6.20 -7.69 -4.46
C GLN A 31 -7.54 -7.00 -4.28
N PRO A 32 -8.30 -6.85 -5.37
CA PRO A 32 -9.60 -6.19 -5.30
C PRO A 32 -10.55 -6.94 -4.37
N HIS A 33 -11.40 -6.19 -3.70
CA HIS A 33 -12.40 -6.79 -2.82
C HIS A 33 -13.46 -7.49 -3.64
N ASP A 34 -13.83 -8.70 -3.22
CA ASP A 34 -14.78 -9.50 -3.97
C ASP A 34 -16.14 -8.82 -4.15
N GLY A 35 -16.53 -8.02 -3.18
CA GLY A 35 -17.80 -7.32 -3.23
C GLY A 35 -17.78 -6.06 -4.07
N GLY A 36 -16.62 -5.73 -4.66
CA GLY A 36 -16.50 -4.55 -5.49
C GLY A 36 -16.47 -3.24 -4.73
N ILE A 37 -16.14 -3.28 -3.45
CA ILE A 37 -16.04 -2.07 -2.63
C ILE A 37 -14.60 -1.57 -2.67
N PRO A 38 -14.31 -0.46 -3.39
CA PRO A 38 -12.91 -0.04 -3.61
C PRO A 38 -12.14 0.25 -2.34
N THR A 39 -12.80 0.75 -1.29
CA THR A 39 -12.11 1.05 -0.05
C THR A 39 -11.66 -0.20 0.69
N MET A 40 -12.16 -1.35 0.29
CA MET A 40 -11.78 -2.63 0.90
C MET A 40 -10.75 -3.39 0.07
N ASP A 41 -10.31 -2.82 -1.04
CA ASP A 41 -9.25 -3.43 -1.83
C ASP A 41 -7.97 -3.48 -1.01
N ARG A 42 -7.22 -4.53 -1.21
CA ARG A 42 -5.94 -4.68 -0.53
C ARG A 42 -4.80 -4.47 -1.50
N PHE A 43 -3.73 -3.94 -1.00
CA PHE A 43 -2.52 -3.68 -1.76
C PHE A 43 -1.37 -4.41 -1.09
N ILE A 44 -0.72 -5.28 -1.83
CA ILE A 44 0.45 -5.99 -1.31
C ILE A 44 1.66 -5.09 -1.51
N VAL A 45 2.27 -4.68 -0.41
CA VAL A 45 3.42 -3.79 -0.45
C VAL A 45 4.67 -4.61 -0.17
N LYS A 46 5.65 -4.48 -1.04
CA LYS A 46 6.94 -5.14 -0.89
C LYS A 46 7.93 -4.13 -0.36
N PHE A 47 8.54 -4.46 0.76
CA PHE A 47 9.50 -3.58 1.41
C PHE A 47 10.91 -3.92 0.99
N GLU A 48 11.85 -3.10 1.42
CA GLU A 48 13.23 -3.19 0.98
C GLU A 48 13.86 -4.56 1.27
N ARG A 49 13.48 -5.18 2.38
CA ARG A 49 14.01 -6.48 2.75
C ARG A 49 13.23 -7.63 2.12
N ARG A 50 12.41 -7.30 1.12
CA ARG A 50 11.59 -8.28 0.41
C ARG A 50 10.43 -8.83 1.22
N GLU A 51 10.16 -8.23 2.36
CA GLU A 51 8.96 -8.55 3.12
C GLU A 51 7.76 -8.02 2.39
N LYS A 52 6.68 -8.78 2.41
CA LYS A 52 5.43 -8.34 1.78
C LYS A 52 4.34 -8.33 2.81
N ARG A 53 3.54 -7.28 2.80
CA ARG A 53 2.39 -7.16 3.71
C ARG A 53 1.25 -6.52 2.95
N SER A 54 0.03 -6.86 3.34
CA SER A 54 -1.14 -6.28 2.71
C SER A 54 -1.68 -5.13 3.54
N PHE A 55 -2.15 -4.10 2.85
CA PHE A 55 -2.71 -2.91 3.49
C PHE A 55 -3.94 -2.46 2.72
N TYR A 56 -4.82 -1.74 3.41
CA TYR A 56 -5.94 -1.07 2.75
C TYR A 56 -5.46 0.30 2.26
N SER A 57 -6.17 0.86 1.29
CA SER A 57 -5.76 2.14 0.72
C SER A 57 -5.67 3.25 1.75
N VAL A 58 -6.55 3.21 2.77
CA VAL A 58 -6.54 4.26 3.80
C VAL A 58 -5.29 4.22 4.67
N GLU A 59 -4.54 3.13 4.60
CA GLU A 59 -3.33 2.96 5.40
C GLU A 59 -2.08 3.40 4.66
N LEU A 60 -2.23 3.83 3.41
CA LEU A 60 -1.09 4.13 2.54
C LEU A 60 -1.18 5.56 2.02
N ALA A 61 -0.02 6.12 1.71
CA ALA A 61 0.06 7.38 1.00
C ALA A 61 1.12 7.26 -0.08
N HIS A 62 0.90 7.95 -1.20
CA HIS A 62 1.90 7.99 -2.26
C HIS A 62 3.14 8.72 -1.76
N VAL A 63 4.30 8.21 -2.15
CA VAL A 63 5.54 8.93 -1.96
C VAL A 63 5.75 9.75 -3.22
N ASN A 64 5.71 11.07 -3.05
CA ASN A 64 5.87 11.97 -4.18
C ASN A 64 7.34 12.22 -4.44
N LYS A 65 7.80 11.85 -5.59
CA LYS A 65 9.21 11.98 -5.93
C LYS A 65 9.48 13.16 -6.82
N SER A 66 8.71 14.16 -6.72
CA SER A 66 8.93 15.32 -7.56
C SER A 66 10.35 15.82 -7.41
N LYS A 67 10.69 16.24 -8.29
CA LYS A 67 11.93 16.65 -8.28
C LYS A 67 12.17 17.86 -8.38
#